data_2ba61c8e0ab9506e5c40347549d86a9f
#
_entry.id   2ba61c8e0ab9506e5c40347549d86a9f
#
_cell.length_a   1.000
_cell.length_b   1.000
_cell.length_c   1.000
_cell.angle_alpha   90.00
_cell.angle_beta   90.00
_cell.angle_gamma   90.00
#
_symmetry.space_group_name_H-M   'P 1'
#
loop_
_entity.id
_entity.type
_entity.pdbx_description
1 polymer ?
#
loop_
_entity_poly.entity_id
_entity_poly.type
_entity_poly.pdbx_seq_one_letter_code
_entity_poly.pdbx_strand_id
1 'polypeptide(L)'
;MIRIVRGALVALSLCARAAIGSAQHSTDGGAPAVNAPLVAPDSIAPYGRVDGALLRPASYTYQLTLVRNAVQTPLGVRAVQISESNAGGVPGWLIAESRTGSAVPTTDSLWVSRTDLSPARWAATIDRTQLGVSFSRDSAFGAVQSYRGRASFAAAVPAGALLTGGMVERVIELLPLREGYRAAASLLLFDLATPRALDAEIAVERAERTRVGSVDMDCWVVTLRAGVLTQRLWVTRDAPRVVKSEQATAGGILLSVLQ
;
A
#
# COMPACT_ATOMS: atom_id res chain seq x y z
N MET A 1 20.91 -26.26 20.53
CA MET A 1 21.51 -25.40 19.46
C MET A 1 20.44 -25.17 18.42
N ILE A 2 19.67 -24.08 18.57
CA ILE A 2 18.57 -23.70 17.67
C ILE A 2 19.09 -22.53 16.83
N ARG A 3 19.34 -22.78 15.55
CA ARG A 3 19.63 -21.72 14.56
C ARG A 3 18.34 -20.98 14.26
N ILE A 4 18.21 -19.79 14.85
CA ILE A 4 17.14 -18.86 14.53
C ILE A 4 17.36 -18.34 13.11
N VAL A 5 16.47 -18.71 12.20
CA VAL A 5 16.39 -18.18 10.85
C VAL A 5 15.95 -16.70 10.96
N ARG A 6 16.91 -15.80 10.97
CA ARG A 6 16.70 -14.35 10.82
C ARG A 6 16.46 -14.04 9.35
N GLY A 7 15.21 -14.01 8.91
CA GLY A 7 14.99 -13.71 7.50
C GLY A 7 13.57 -13.78 7.01
N ALA A 8 12.61 -13.06 7.61
CA ALA A 8 11.32 -12.85 6.95
C ALA A 8 10.51 -11.74 7.61
N LEU A 9 11.09 -10.55 7.76
CA LEU A 9 10.31 -9.53 8.43
C LEU A 9 10.70 -8.11 8.09
N VAL A 10 10.56 -7.80 6.83
CA VAL A 10 10.68 -6.40 6.39
C VAL A 10 9.82 -6.18 5.14
N ALA A 11 8.58 -6.59 5.20
CA ALA A 11 7.71 -6.54 4.01
C ALA A 11 6.66 -5.43 4.08
N LEU A 12 6.95 -4.32 4.78
CA LEU A 12 5.98 -3.24 4.80
C LEU A 12 6.52 -1.85 4.56
N SER A 13 7.81 -1.68 4.47
CA SER A 13 8.45 -0.42 4.07
C SER A 13 9.93 -0.61 3.72
N LEU A 14 10.43 -1.80 3.57
CA LEU A 14 11.86 -2.06 3.38
C LEU A 14 12.14 -2.80 2.06
N CYS A 15 11.65 -2.25 0.95
CA CYS A 15 12.18 -2.59 -0.37
C CYS A 15 13.23 -1.56 -0.76
N ALA A 16 14.43 -1.62 -0.18
CA ALA A 16 15.59 -1.00 -0.82
C ALA A 16 16.89 -1.40 -0.12
N ARG A 17 17.35 -2.61 -0.36
CA ARG A 17 18.77 -2.91 -0.50
C ARG A 17 18.92 -3.81 -1.71
N ALA A 18 18.92 -3.22 -2.90
CA ALA A 18 19.47 -3.82 -4.08
C ALA A 18 20.99 -3.76 -3.96
N ALA A 19 21.63 -4.91 -3.79
CA ALA A 19 23.04 -5.07 -3.95
C ALA A 19 23.42 -4.72 -5.40
N ILE A 20 24.36 -3.79 -5.56
CA ILE A 20 25.06 -3.55 -6.81
C ILE A 20 25.99 -4.76 -7.02
N GLY A 21 25.52 -5.71 -7.80
CA GLY A 21 26.30 -6.85 -8.30
C GLY A 21 26.49 -6.68 -9.78
N SER A 22 27.73 -6.48 -10.19
CA SER A 22 28.19 -6.46 -11.57
C SER A 22 27.82 -7.77 -12.28
N ALA A 23 26.99 -7.71 -13.31
CA ALA A 23 26.71 -8.85 -14.18
C ALA A 23 27.54 -8.74 -15.44
N GLN A 24 28.42 -9.72 -15.64
CA GLN A 24 29.11 -9.98 -16.91
C GLN A 24 28.10 -10.55 -17.93
N HIS A 25 28.33 -10.15 -19.16
CA HIS A 25 27.71 -10.60 -20.40
C HIS A 25 27.64 -12.12 -20.55
N SER A 26 26.49 -12.60 -21.02
CA SER A 26 26.39 -13.78 -21.88
C SER A 26 25.26 -13.56 -22.88
N THR A 27 25.64 -13.54 -24.14
CA THR A 27 24.79 -13.61 -25.34
C THR A 27 24.29 -15.03 -25.52
N ASP A 28 22.96 -15.22 -25.74
CA ASP A 28 22.40 -15.94 -26.90
C ASP A 28 20.88 -16.20 -26.74
N GLY A 29 20.16 -16.13 -27.87
CA GLY A 29 18.89 -16.82 -28.06
C GLY A 29 17.63 -15.94 -28.10
N GLY A 30 17.27 -15.42 -29.29
CA GLY A 30 16.11 -14.60 -29.57
C GLY A 30 14.75 -15.30 -29.43
N ALA A 31 13.79 -14.54 -28.89
CA ALA A 31 12.37 -14.67 -29.19
C ALA A 31 11.81 -13.26 -29.43
N PRO A 32 10.86 -13.06 -30.36
CA PRO A 32 10.39 -11.72 -30.66
C PRO A 32 9.56 -11.17 -29.50
N ALA A 33 10.12 -10.20 -28.79
CA ALA A 33 9.38 -9.38 -27.86
C ALA A 33 8.41 -8.52 -28.66
N VAL A 34 7.13 -8.73 -28.49
CA VAL A 34 6.09 -7.79 -28.90
C VAL A 34 6.30 -6.53 -28.06
N ASN A 35 7.04 -5.58 -28.59
CA ASN A 35 7.18 -4.23 -28.03
C ASN A 35 5.84 -3.51 -28.21
N ALA A 36 4.93 -3.67 -27.23
CA ALA A 36 3.88 -2.69 -27.05
C ALA A 36 4.57 -1.36 -26.68
N PRO A 37 4.28 -0.24 -27.37
CA PRO A 37 4.89 1.03 -27.03
C PRO A 37 4.56 1.36 -25.57
N LEU A 38 5.60 1.52 -24.74
CA LEU A 38 5.47 2.11 -23.43
C LEU A 38 4.97 3.54 -23.64
N VAL A 39 3.71 3.78 -23.34
CA VAL A 39 3.14 5.14 -23.32
C VAL A 39 3.95 5.91 -22.31
N ALA A 40 4.53 7.03 -22.73
CA ALA A 40 5.35 7.86 -21.86
C ALA A 40 4.52 8.27 -20.63
N PRO A 41 5.08 8.25 -19.40
CA PRO A 41 4.36 8.56 -18.17
C PRO A 41 3.70 9.95 -18.17
N ASP A 42 4.19 10.89 -18.94
CA ASP A 42 3.67 12.26 -19.06
C ASP A 42 2.28 12.35 -19.75
N SER A 43 1.77 11.25 -20.31
CA SER A 43 0.46 11.21 -20.97
C SER A 43 -0.67 10.69 -20.07
N ILE A 44 -0.38 10.23 -18.86
CA ILE A 44 -1.39 9.71 -17.93
C ILE A 44 -1.83 10.83 -17.00
N ALA A 45 -3.14 11.17 -17.02
CA ALA A 45 -3.67 12.19 -16.13
C ALA A 45 -3.51 11.79 -14.66
N PRO A 46 -3.25 12.76 -13.76
CA PRO A 46 -3.29 12.48 -12.32
C PRO A 46 -4.64 11.88 -11.92
N TYR A 47 -4.64 11.01 -10.90
CA TYR A 47 -5.92 10.61 -10.32
C TYR A 47 -6.64 11.86 -9.81
N GLY A 48 -7.92 12.01 -10.16
CA GLY A 48 -8.71 13.15 -9.74
C GLY A 48 -8.82 13.23 -8.21
N ARG A 49 -9.26 14.38 -7.69
CA ARG A 49 -9.60 14.49 -6.27
C ARG A 49 -10.68 13.45 -5.94
N VAL A 50 -10.41 12.61 -4.96
CA VAL A 50 -11.44 11.74 -4.38
C VAL A 50 -12.30 12.55 -3.41
N ASP A 51 -13.58 12.25 -3.36
CA ASP A 51 -14.48 12.83 -2.36
C ASP A 51 -14.42 11.97 -1.10
N GLY A 52 -13.65 12.42 -0.13
CA GLY A 52 -13.51 11.72 1.16
C GLY A 52 -14.81 11.66 1.97
N ALA A 53 -15.82 12.50 1.65
CA ALA A 53 -17.13 12.41 2.29
C ALA A 53 -17.91 11.15 1.87
N LEU A 54 -17.49 10.47 0.82
CA LEU A 54 -18.08 9.18 0.41
C LEU A 54 -17.57 8.01 1.25
N LEU A 55 -16.46 8.14 1.96
CA LEU A 55 -16.01 7.11 2.90
C LEU A 55 -17.05 6.91 4.01
N ARG A 56 -17.14 5.72 4.53
CA ARG A 56 -18.09 5.35 5.60
C ARG A 56 -17.36 4.66 6.74
N PRO A 57 -17.84 4.79 7.99
CA PRO A 57 -17.35 3.97 9.07
C PRO A 57 -17.49 2.49 8.74
N ALA A 58 -16.44 1.72 8.96
CA ALA A 58 -16.40 0.31 8.62
C ALA A 58 -15.33 -0.43 9.42
N SER A 59 -15.47 -1.74 9.51
CA SER A 59 -14.45 -2.66 10.04
C SER A 59 -14.27 -3.81 9.05
N TYR A 60 -13.03 -4.13 8.75
CA TYR A 60 -12.65 -5.21 7.84
C TYR A 60 -11.62 -6.11 8.50
N THR A 61 -11.73 -7.38 8.24
CA THR A 61 -10.75 -8.38 8.68
C THR A 61 -10.27 -9.16 7.47
N TYR A 62 -8.96 -9.24 7.30
CA TYR A 62 -8.34 -9.95 6.18
C TYR A 62 -7.44 -11.05 6.70
N GLN A 63 -7.54 -12.24 6.09
CA GLN A 63 -6.54 -13.29 6.27
C GLN A 63 -5.29 -12.94 5.47
N LEU A 64 -4.13 -12.97 6.13
CA LEU A 64 -2.83 -12.78 5.50
C LEU A 64 -2.17 -14.12 5.22
N THR A 65 -1.66 -14.30 4.01
CA THR A 65 -0.96 -15.50 3.56
C THR A 65 0.25 -15.11 2.72
N LEU A 66 1.39 -15.72 2.98
CA LEU A 66 2.56 -15.63 2.10
C LEU A 66 2.52 -16.79 1.10
N VAL A 67 2.57 -16.46 -0.18
CA VAL A 67 2.64 -17.44 -1.27
C VAL A 67 4.06 -17.44 -1.85
N ARG A 68 4.75 -18.57 -1.74
CA ARG A 68 6.09 -18.76 -2.29
C ARG A 68 6.19 -20.12 -2.96
N ASN A 69 6.56 -20.15 -4.24
CA ASN A 69 6.67 -21.40 -5.02
C ASN A 69 5.41 -22.28 -4.91
N ALA A 70 4.22 -21.66 -5.06
CA ALA A 70 2.91 -22.27 -4.89
C ALA A 70 2.58 -22.78 -3.47
N VAL A 71 3.47 -22.67 -2.51
CA VAL A 71 3.22 -22.99 -1.10
C VAL A 71 2.60 -21.77 -0.41
N GLN A 72 1.48 -21.99 0.26
CA GLN A 72 0.77 -20.97 1.03
C GLN A 72 1.09 -21.13 2.53
N THR A 73 1.58 -20.07 3.15
CA THR A 73 1.88 -20.03 4.58
C THR A 73 1.02 -18.96 5.24
N PRO A 74 0.09 -19.31 6.13
CA PRO A 74 -0.67 -18.34 6.89
C PRO A 74 0.25 -17.45 7.73
N LEU A 75 0.07 -16.14 7.67
CA LEU A 75 0.84 -15.16 8.45
C LEU A 75 0.03 -14.57 9.59
N GLY A 76 -1.29 -14.67 9.57
CA GLY A 76 -2.17 -14.10 10.58
C GLY A 76 -3.27 -13.23 9.97
N VAL A 77 -3.67 -12.21 10.70
CA VAL A 77 -4.83 -11.40 10.40
C VAL A 77 -4.45 -9.92 10.35
N ARG A 78 -5.01 -9.21 9.38
CA ARG A 78 -5.01 -7.76 9.29
C ARG A 78 -6.41 -7.25 9.58
N ALA A 79 -6.57 -6.42 10.62
CA ALA A 79 -7.81 -5.72 10.92
C ALA A 79 -7.67 -4.26 10.49
N VAL A 80 -8.70 -3.73 9.85
CA VAL A 80 -8.79 -2.32 9.42
C VAL A 80 -10.07 -1.74 10.00
N GLN A 81 -9.97 -0.62 10.69
CA GLN A 81 -11.11 0.12 11.22
C GLN A 81 -11.11 1.53 10.65
N ILE A 82 -12.25 1.96 10.14
CA ILE A 82 -12.49 3.33 9.66
C ILE A 82 -13.52 3.95 10.56
N SER A 83 -13.19 5.09 11.14
CA SER A 83 -14.09 5.85 12.02
C SER A 83 -14.00 7.35 11.75
N GLU A 84 -15.07 8.05 12.06
CA GLU A 84 -15.04 9.51 12.08
C GLU A 84 -14.06 10.00 13.14
N SER A 85 -13.34 11.05 12.84
CA SER A 85 -12.34 11.66 13.72
C SER A 85 -12.41 13.17 13.65
N ASN A 86 -12.09 13.79 14.78
CA ASN A 86 -11.98 15.25 14.87
C ASN A 86 -10.60 15.56 15.46
N ALA A 87 -9.56 15.39 14.66
CA ALA A 87 -8.20 15.65 15.08
C ALA A 87 -7.90 17.16 15.01
N GLY A 88 -7.68 17.78 16.18
CA GLY A 88 -7.35 19.22 16.26
C GLY A 88 -8.48 20.16 15.80
N GLY A 89 -9.73 19.74 15.91
CA GLY A 89 -10.90 20.53 15.48
C GLY A 89 -11.24 20.41 13.99
N VAL A 90 -10.48 19.61 13.24
CA VAL A 90 -10.74 19.39 11.81
C VAL A 90 -11.46 18.05 11.61
N PRO A 91 -12.68 18.04 11.03
CA PRO A 91 -13.39 16.81 10.71
C PRO A 91 -12.60 15.95 9.71
N GLY A 92 -12.48 14.67 9.98
CA GLY A 92 -11.73 13.75 9.16
C GLY A 92 -12.09 12.30 9.43
N TRP A 93 -11.24 11.42 8.93
CA TRP A 93 -11.31 9.99 9.16
C TRP A 93 -10.08 9.50 9.90
N LEU A 94 -10.26 8.56 10.81
CA LEU A 94 -9.21 7.73 11.36
C LEU A 94 -9.28 6.37 10.68
N ILE A 95 -8.21 5.99 9.99
CA ILE A 95 -8.00 4.65 9.44
C ILE A 95 -6.98 3.97 10.34
N ALA A 96 -7.44 3.05 11.19
CA ALA A 96 -6.58 2.27 12.06
C ALA A 96 -6.39 0.88 11.49
N GLU A 97 -5.16 0.41 11.49
CA GLU A 97 -4.80 -0.92 11.00
C GLU A 97 -3.97 -1.65 12.06
N SER A 98 -4.25 -2.94 12.23
CA SER A 98 -3.44 -3.81 13.06
C SER A 98 -3.18 -5.13 12.34
N ARG A 99 -2.02 -5.72 12.58
CA ARG A 99 -1.64 -7.06 12.12
C ARG A 99 -1.22 -7.90 13.29
N THR A 100 -1.80 -9.09 13.36
CA THR A 100 -1.55 -10.05 14.43
C THR A 100 -1.25 -11.42 13.83
N GLY A 101 -0.55 -12.25 14.59
CA GLY A 101 -0.17 -13.61 14.13
C GLY A 101 1.08 -13.65 13.25
N SER A 102 1.54 -12.54 12.70
CA SER A 102 2.82 -12.45 12.02
C SER A 102 3.98 -12.45 13.04
N ALA A 103 5.18 -12.77 12.59
CA ALA A 103 6.35 -12.75 13.46
C ALA A 103 6.62 -11.36 14.09
N VAL A 104 6.09 -10.27 13.49
CA VAL A 104 6.14 -8.90 14.06
C VAL A 104 4.75 -8.27 13.99
N PRO A 105 4.11 -8.06 15.12
CA PRO A 105 2.87 -7.33 15.17
C PRO A 105 3.10 -5.86 14.76
N THR A 106 2.17 -5.32 14.00
CA THR A 106 2.20 -3.93 13.59
C THR A 106 0.86 -3.28 13.89
N THR A 107 0.91 -2.01 14.26
CA THR A 107 -0.28 -1.16 14.33
C THR A 107 0.03 0.14 13.64
N ASP A 108 -0.93 0.68 12.91
CA ASP A 108 -0.85 2.04 12.42
C ASP A 108 -2.18 2.77 12.54
N SER A 109 -2.10 4.09 12.54
CA SER A 109 -3.25 4.98 12.65
C SER A 109 -2.99 6.17 11.77
N LEU A 110 -3.85 6.36 10.77
CA LEU A 110 -3.76 7.43 9.80
C LEU A 110 -4.99 8.34 9.93
N TRP A 111 -4.76 9.61 10.20
CA TRP A 111 -5.78 10.67 10.19
C TRP A 111 -5.74 11.35 8.83
N VAL A 112 -6.89 11.40 8.15
CA VAL A 112 -7.04 12.00 6.83
C VAL A 112 -8.18 12.99 6.80
N SER A 113 -8.08 13.98 5.93
CA SER A 113 -9.12 14.97 5.66
C SER A 113 -10.42 14.29 5.19
N ARG A 114 -11.57 14.77 5.66
CA ARG A 114 -12.89 14.32 5.17
C ARG A 114 -13.16 14.77 3.73
N THR A 115 -12.48 15.81 3.25
CA THR A 115 -12.76 16.38 1.93
C THR A 115 -12.11 15.59 0.80
N ASP A 116 -10.84 15.22 0.98
CA ASP A 116 -10.02 14.70 -0.12
C ASP A 116 -9.06 13.57 0.30
N LEU A 117 -9.24 13.03 1.51
CA LEU A 117 -8.37 12.02 2.13
C LEU A 117 -6.89 12.44 2.22
N SER A 118 -6.56 13.73 2.11
CA SER A 118 -5.19 14.17 2.33
C SER A 118 -4.74 13.81 3.75
N PRO A 119 -3.52 13.26 3.93
CA PRO A 119 -3.03 12.85 5.23
C PRO A 119 -2.77 14.06 6.12
N ALA A 120 -3.19 14.01 7.38
CA ALA A 120 -2.91 15.02 8.39
C ALA A 120 -1.87 14.50 9.41
N ARG A 121 -2.02 13.26 9.81
CA ARG A 121 -1.13 12.61 10.78
C ARG A 121 -1.08 11.11 10.54
N TRP A 122 0.09 10.53 10.76
CA TRP A 122 0.27 9.08 10.77
C TRP A 122 1.11 8.66 11.98
N ALA A 123 0.68 7.61 12.66
CA ALA A 123 1.42 6.98 13.74
C ALA A 123 1.48 5.48 13.48
N ALA A 124 2.65 4.88 13.58
CA ALA A 124 2.83 3.46 13.39
C ALA A 124 3.74 2.87 14.47
N THR A 125 3.46 1.63 14.84
CA THR A 125 4.35 0.82 15.68
C THR A 125 4.66 -0.47 14.96
N ILE A 126 5.94 -0.75 14.78
CA ILE A 126 6.46 -1.96 14.14
C ILE A 126 7.47 -2.57 15.11
N ASP A 127 7.10 -3.67 15.76
CA ASP A 127 7.86 -4.23 16.88
C ASP A 127 8.10 -3.17 17.97
N ARG A 128 9.36 -2.81 18.20
CA ARG A 128 9.78 -1.80 19.19
C ARG A 128 10.06 -0.42 18.58
N THR A 129 9.75 -0.25 17.31
CA THR A 129 9.96 1.01 16.60
C THR A 129 8.64 1.75 16.47
N GLN A 130 8.62 2.99 16.92
CA GLN A 130 7.49 3.89 16.79
C GLN A 130 7.82 4.98 15.78
N LEU A 131 6.87 5.27 14.92
CA LEU A 131 6.95 6.33 13.93
C LEU A 131 5.77 7.28 14.15
N GLY A 132 6.06 8.58 14.21
CA GLY A 132 5.04 9.63 14.23
C GLY A 132 5.33 10.64 13.13
N VAL A 133 4.35 10.92 12.29
CA VAL A 133 4.45 11.86 11.16
C VAL A 133 3.27 12.82 11.20
N SER A 134 3.54 14.10 11.00
CA SER A 134 2.56 15.12 10.73
C SER A 134 2.76 15.64 9.32
N PHE A 135 1.66 15.92 8.64
CA PHE A 135 1.66 16.40 7.26
C PHE A 135 1.16 17.84 7.20
N SER A 136 1.78 18.63 6.37
CA SER A 136 1.26 19.89 5.86
C SER A 136 0.97 19.74 4.36
N ARG A 137 0.65 20.85 3.70
CA ARG A 137 0.26 20.82 2.28
C ARG A 137 1.33 20.19 1.37
N ASP A 138 2.61 20.41 1.66
CA ASP A 138 3.76 20.11 0.81
C ASP A 138 4.93 19.49 1.58
N SER A 139 4.74 19.16 2.86
CA SER A 139 5.80 18.63 3.69
C SER A 139 5.28 17.63 4.72
N ALA A 140 6.16 16.69 5.08
CA ALA A 140 5.99 15.77 6.20
C ALA A 140 7.14 15.98 7.19
N PHE A 141 6.82 15.99 8.46
CA PHE A 141 7.80 16.08 9.53
C PHE A 141 7.43 15.12 10.65
N GLY A 142 8.44 14.55 11.27
CA GLY A 142 8.17 13.54 12.27
C GLY A 142 9.42 13.01 12.94
N ALA A 143 9.24 11.90 13.65
CA ALA A 143 10.32 11.20 14.29
C ALA A 143 10.09 9.69 14.31
N VAL A 144 11.20 8.97 14.27
CA VAL A 144 11.28 7.54 14.55
C VAL A 144 11.93 7.36 15.90
N GLN A 145 11.29 6.61 16.78
CA GLN A 145 11.84 6.17 18.07
C GLN A 145 12.10 4.67 18.01
N SER A 146 13.33 4.25 18.21
CA SER A 146 13.74 2.83 18.26
C SER A 146 14.62 2.58 19.47
N TYR A 147 15.05 1.33 19.65
CA TYR A 147 16.05 0.98 20.68
C TYR A 147 17.40 1.68 20.46
N ARG A 148 17.68 2.16 19.25
CA ARG A 148 18.90 2.93 18.92
C ARG A 148 18.79 4.42 19.23
N GLY A 149 17.63 4.88 19.70
CA GLY A 149 17.36 6.28 19.98
C GLY A 149 16.28 6.88 19.10
N ARG A 150 16.24 8.20 19.09
CA ARG A 150 15.26 8.99 18.33
C ARG A 150 15.94 9.71 17.18
N ALA A 151 15.35 9.63 16.00
CA ALA A 151 15.74 10.39 14.81
C ALA A 151 14.54 11.20 14.32
N SER A 152 14.71 12.51 14.10
CA SER A 152 13.70 13.37 13.51
C SER A 152 13.99 13.56 12.03
N PHE A 153 12.94 13.82 11.24
CA PHE A 153 13.04 14.10 9.82
C PHE A 153 12.05 15.18 9.39
N ALA A 154 12.37 15.83 8.28
CA ALA A 154 11.47 16.66 7.50
C ALA A 154 11.73 16.41 6.03
N ALA A 155 10.68 16.35 5.22
CA ALA A 155 10.77 16.10 3.78
C ALA A 155 9.66 16.80 3.01
N ALA A 156 9.95 17.19 1.79
CA ALA A 156 8.93 17.63 0.85
C ALA A 156 8.01 16.45 0.46
N VAL A 157 6.73 16.73 0.32
CA VAL A 157 5.70 15.78 -0.06
C VAL A 157 4.98 16.32 -1.31
N PRO A 158 4.93 15.58 -2.41
CA PRO A 158 4.15 15.98 -3.56
C PRO A 158 2.68 16.16 -3.20
N ALA A 159 2.04 17.16 -3.78
CA ALA A 159 0.61 17.38 -3.59
C ALA A 159 -0.18 16.14 -4.04
N GLY A 160 -1.11 15.68 -3.20
CA GLY A 160 -1.89 14.48 -3.48
C GLY A 160 -1.13 13.17 -3.34
N ALA A 161 0.05 13.14 -2.69
CA ALA A 161 0.76 11.91 -2.44
C ALA A 161 -0.04 10.96 -1.54
N LEU A 162 -0.10 9.70 -1.93
CA LEU A 162 -0.75 8.61 -1.21
C LEU A 162 0.24 7.95 -0.28
N LEU A 163 -0.15 7.73 0.97
CA LEU A 163 0.60 6.84 1.86
C LEU A 163 0.34 5.39 1.50
N THR A 164 1.38 4.56 1.57
CA THR A 164 1.23 3.11 1.42
C THR A 164 0.35 2.52 2.53
N GLY A 165 -0.29 1.39 2.23
CA GLY A 165 -1.16 0.70 3.18
C GLY A 165 -2.63 1.10 3.06
N GLY A 166 -3.30 1.26 4.19
CA GLY A 166 -4.75 1.47 4.25
C GLY A 166 -5.27 2.67 3.47
N MET A 167 -4.49 3.75 3.33
CA MET A 167 -4.89 4.92 2.54
C MET A 167 -5.05 4.61 1.06
N VAL A 168 -4.08 3.91 0.47
CA VAL A 168 -4.14 3.54 -0.96
C VAL A 168 -5.42 2.78 -1.27
N GLU A 169 -5.76 1.82 -0.46
CA GLU A 169 -6.99 1.02 -0.65
C GLU A 169 -8.23 1.91 -0.60
N ARG A 170 -8.32 2.82 0.39
CA ARG A 170 -9.47 3.73 0.54
C ARG A 170 -9.59 4.70 -0.61
N VAL A 171 -8.47 5.23 -1.09
CA VAL A 171 -8.47 6.11 -2.28
C VAL A 171 -8.94 5.32 -3.50
N ILE A 172 -8.40 4.12 -3.75
CA ILE A 172 -8.78 3.30 -4.91
C ILE A 172 -10.26 2.91 -4.87
N GLU A 173 -10.84 2.64 -3.70
CA GLU A 173 -12.28 2.38 -3.54
C GLU A 173 -13.16 3.56 -3.97
N LEU A 174 -12.65 4.79 -3.86
CA LEU A 174 -13.39 6.00 -4.20
C LEU A 174 -13.13 6.49 -5.63
N LEU A 175 -12.23 5.84 -6.38
CA LEU A 175 -11.98 6.20 -7.78
C LEU A 175 -13.14 5.74 -8.69
N PRO A 176 -13.42 6.47 -9.79
CA PRO A 176 -14.44 6.10 -10.77
C PRO A 176 -13.94 4.95 -11.66
N LEU A 177 -13.70 3.79 -11.05
CA LEU A 177 -13.14 2.63 -11.72
C LEU A 177 -14.06 2.15 -12.86
N ARG A 178 -13.47 1.92 -14.02
CA ARG A 178 -14.10 1.37 -15.22
C ARG A 178 -13.06 0.69 -16.08
N GLU A 179 -13.50 -0.01 -17.07
CA GLU A 179 -12.58 -0.60 -18.07
C GLU A 179 -11.69 0.47 -18.70
N GLY A 180 -10.39 0.18 -18.80
CA GLY A 180 -9.39 1.10 -19.34
C GLY A 180 -9.05 2.28 -18.44
N TYR A 181 -9.56 2.35 -17.20
CA TYR A 181 -9.17 3.42 -16.27
C TYR A 181 -7.67 3.37 -16.00
N ARG A 182 -7.01 4.53 -16.14
CA ARG A 182 -5.60 4.74 -15.78
C ARG A 182 -5.42 6.11 -15.16
N ALA A 183 -4.57 6.21 -14.14
CA ALA A 183 -4.24 7.47 -13.49
C ALA A 183 -2.81 7.45 -12.95
N ALA A 184 -2.15 8.59 -13.00
CA ALA A 184 -0.88 8.81 -12.33
C ALA A 184 -1.12 9.18 -10.86
N ALA A 185 -0.24 8.74 -9.98
CA ALA A 185 -0.23 9.08 -8.56
C ALA A 185 1.21 9.27 -8.07
N SER A 186 1.38 9.87 -6.92
CA SER A 186 2.63 9.85 -6.16
C SER A 186 2.44 8.98 -4.92
N LEU A 187 3.33 8.04 -4.70
CA LEU A 187 3.31 7.15 -3.54
C LEU A 187 4.38 7.56 -2.55
N LEU A 188 3.98 7.87 -1.33
CA LEU A 188 4.91 8.24 -0.26
C LEU A 188 5.25 7.01 0.57
N LEU A 189 6.52 6.63 0.54
CA LEU A 189 7.10 5.54 1.30
C LEU A 189 7.95 6.09 2.44
N PHE A 190 7.89 5.44 3.58
CA PHE A 190 8.78 5.74 4.70
C PHE A 190 9.74 4.56 4.90
N ASP A 191 10.99 4.76 4.55
CA ASP A 191 12.08 3.86 4.90
C ASP A 191 12.68 4.34 6.24
N LEU A 192 12.10 3.85 7.34
CA LEU A 192 12.39 4.31 8.69
C LEU A 192 12.22 5.84 8.82
N ALA A 193 13.30 6.60 8.80
CA ALA A 193 13.30 8.06 8.97
C ALA A 193 13.49 8.82 7.66
N THR A 194 13.45 8.14 6.50
CA THR A 194 13.67 8.79 5.20
C THR A 194 12.44 8.61 4.30
N PRO A 195 11.55 9.60 4.24
CA PRO A 195 10.43 9.57 3.31
C PRO A 195 10.93 9.69 1.86
N ARG A 196 10.30 8.92 0.97
CA ARG A 196 10.54 8.96 -0.48
C ARG A 196 9.22 9.01 -1.21
N ALA A 197 9.13 9.91 -2.18
CA ALA A 197 8.03 9.91 -3.13
C ALA A 197 8.44 9.10 -4.37
N LEU A 198 7.55 8.24 -4.83
CA LEU A 198 7.68 7.47 -6.06
C LEU A 198 6.52 7.80 -6.98
N ASP A 199 6.84 8.00 -8.26
CA ASP A 199 5.80 8.05 -9.28
C ASP A 199 5.11 6.68 -9.37
N ALA A 200 3.80 6.72 -9.42
CA ALA A 200 2.96 5.53 -9.42
C ALA A 200 1.89 5.61 -10.52
N GLU A 201 1.48 4.46 -11.00
CA GLU A 201 0.36 4.29 -11.91
C GLU A 201 -0.70 3.42 -11.26
N ILE A 202 -1.95 3.86 -11.33
CA ILE A 202 -3.14 3.10 -10.98
C ILE A 202 -3.84 2.74 -12.28
N ALA A 203 -4.07 1.45 -12.54
CA ALA A 203 -4.72 0.99 -13.75
C ALA A 203 -5.71 -0.14 -13.47
N VAL A 204 -6.89 -0.10 -14.11
CA VAL A 204 -7.80 -1.25 -14.16
C VAL A 204 -7.29 -2.19 -15.23
N GLU A 205 -6.89 -3.41 -14.83
CA GLU A 205 -6.44 -4.45 -15.76
C GLU A 205 -7.62 -5.13 -16.48
N ARG A 206 -8.66 -5.48 -15.71
CA ARG A 206 -9.84 -6.21 -16.19
C ARG A 206 -10.98 -6.22 -15.18
N ALA A 207 -12.14 -6.65 -15.63
CA ALA A 207 -13.20 -7.15 -14.76
C ALA A 207 -12.96 -8.65 -14.48
N GLU A 208 -13.23 -9.07 -13.26
CA GLU A 208 -13.06 -10.48 -12.85
C GLU A 208 -14.09 -10.85 -11.78
N ARG A 209 -14.66 -12.03 -11.91
CA ARG A 209 -15.47 -12.61 -10.83
C ARG A 209 -14.57 -13.35 -9.87
N THR A 210 -14.52 -12.88 -8.63
CA THR A 210 -13.60 -13.36 -7.60
C THR A 210 -14.37 -13.99 -6.45
N ARG A 211 -13.94 -15.17 -6.03
CA ARG A 211 -14.53 -15.84 -4.87
C ARG A 211 -13.84 -15.40 -3.58
N VAL A 212 -14.63 -14.91 -2.63
CA VAL A 212 -14.19 -14.50 -1.29
C VAL A 212 -15.03 -15.28 -0.26
N GLY A 213 -14.40 -16.18 0.46
CA GLY A 213 -15.13 -17.16 1.28
C GLY A 213 -16.08 -18.02 0.43
N SER A 214 -17.39 -17.94 0.71
CA SER A 214 -18.43 -18.63 -0.05
C SER A 214 -19.14 -17.76 -1.09
N VAL A 215 -18.77 -16.48 -1.22
CA VAL A 215 -19.45 -15.49 -2.06
C VAL A 215 -18.64 -15.19 -3.30
N ASP A 216 -19.28 -15.23 -4.48
CA ASP A 216 -18.71 -14.74 -5.72
C ASP A 216 -19.03 -13.26 -5.90
N MET A 217 -18.03 -12.45 -6.14
CA MET A 217 -18.11 -11.00 -6.26
C MET A 217 -17.57 -10.53 -7.60
N ASP A 218 -18.30 -9.64 -8.27
CA ASP A 218 -17.82 -8.98 -9.48
C ASP A 218 -16.89 -7.84 -9.10
N CYS A 219 -15.64 -7.90 -9.53
CA CYS A 219 -14.58 -6.99 -9.14
C CYS A 219 -13.93 -6.32 -10.35
N TRP A 220 -13.38 -5.14 -10.13
CA TRP A 220 -12.29 -4.59 -10.91
C TRP A 220 -10.97 -5.10 -10.35
N VAL A 221 -10.11 -5.62 -11.19
CA VAL A 221 -8.70 -5.89 -10.85
C VAL A 221 -7.90 -4.64 -11.16
N VAL A 222 -7.43 -4.00 -10.09
CA VAL A 222 -6.69 -2.74 -10.15
C VAL A 222 -5.24 -3.00 -9.80
N THR A 223 -4.33 -2.55 -10.63
CA THR A 223 -2.87 -2.60 -10.36
C THR A 223 -2.36 -1.22 -9.99
N LEU A 224 -1.62 -1.17 -8.90
CA LEU A 224 -0.78 -0.04 -8.50
C LEU A 224 0.68 -0.42 -8.74
N ARG A 225 1.38 0.37 -9.54
CA ARG A 225 2.82 0.21 -9.83
C ARG A 225 3.58 1.45 -9.44
N ALA A 226 4.67 1.29 -8.68
CA ALA A 226 5.56 2.38 -8.29
C ALA A 226 7.01 1.85 -8.21
N GLY A 227 7.80 2.07 -9.24
CA GLY A 227 9.12 1.47 -9.37
C GLY A 227 9.05 -0.06 -9.34
N VAL A 228 9.72 -0.67 -8.36
CA VAL A 228 9.70 -2.14 -8.14
C VAL A 228 8.47 -2.62 -7.36
N LEU A 229 7.72 -1.71 -6.78
CA LEU A 229 6.49 -2.01 -6.06
C LEU A 229 5.38 -2.33 -7.03
N THR A 230 4.75 -3.50 -6.88
CA THR A 230 3.53 -3.85 -7.59
C THR A 230 2.54 -4.42 -6.59
N GLN A 231 1.37 -3.82 -6.55
CA GLN A 231 0.22 -4.29 -5.78
C GLN A 231 -0.97 -4.46 -6.71
N ARG A 232 -1.68 -5.57 -6.59
CA ARG A 232 -2.92 -5.83 -7.29
C ARG A 232 -4.06 -5.91 -6.29
N LEU A 233 -5.17 -5.26 -6.60
CA LEU A 233 -6.33 -5.13 -5.73
C LEU A 233 -7.59 -5.57 -6.47
N TRP A 234 -8.44 -6.35 -5.83
CA TRP A 234 -9.78 -6.70 -6.30
C TRP A 234 -10.79 -5.82 -5.59
N VAL A 235 -11.40 -4.91 -6.34
CA VAL A 235 -12.36 -3.92 -5.83
C VAL A 235 -13.74 -4.28 -6.35
N THR A 236 -14.70 -4.50 -5.47
CA THR A 236 -16.09 -4.80 -5.85
C THR A 236 -16.69 -3.67 -6.69
N ARG A 237 -17.55 -4.02 -7.66
CA ARG A 237 -18.09 -3.05 -8.63
C ARG A 237 -19.30 -2.28 -8.09
N ASP A 238 -20.19 -2.93 -7.38
CA ASP A 238 -21.45 -2.33 -6.95
C ASP A 238 -21.30 -1.47 -5.68
N ALA A 239 -20.56 -1.95 -4.70
CA ALA A 239 -20.21 -1.23 -3.47
C ALA A 239 -18.69 -1.28 -3.32
N PRO A 240 -17.96 -0.29 -3.88
CA PRO A 240 -16.51 -0.36 -4.00
C PRO A 240 -15.83 -0.65 -2.66
N ARG A 241 -15.15 -1.79 -2.59
CA ARG A 241 -14.39 -2.28 -1.44
C ARG A 241 -13.31 -3.23 -1.90
N VAL A 242 -12.11 -3.08 -1.36
CA VAL A 242 -11.03 -4.04 -1.57
C VAL A 242 -11.37 -5.35 -0.83
N VAL A 243 -11.53 -6.42 -1.57
CA VAL A 243 -11.85 -7.76 -1.01
C VAL A 243 -10.67 -8.72 -1.07
N LYS A 244 -9.71 -8.42 -1.92
CA LYS A 244 -8.46 -9.18 -2.04
C LYS A 244 -7.35 -8.25 -2.48
N SER A 245 -6.15 -8.47 -1.97
CA SER A 245 -4.94 -7.81 -2.49
C SER A 245 -3.77 -8.78 -2.58
N GLU A 246 -2.90 -8.55 -3.57
CA GLU A 246 -1.65 -9.25 -3.77
C GLU A 246 -0.53 -8.22 -3.86
N GLN A 247 0.51 -8.38 -3.08
CA GLN A 247 1.69 -7.52 -3.09
C GLN A 247 2.95 -8.36 -3.27
N ALA A 248 3.73 -8.04 -4.30
CA ALA A 248 5.04 -8.64 -4.48
C ALA A 248 5.99 -8.18 -3.38
N THR A 249 6.70 -9.13 -2.77
CA THR A 249 7.71 -8.91 -1.73
C THR A 249 8.96 -9.71 -2.02
N ALA A 250 10.06 -9.42 -1.35
CA ALA A 250 11.28 -10.22 -1.47
C ALA A 250 11.09 -11.70 -1.03
N GLY A 251 10.09 -11.97 -0.19
CA GLY A 251 9.77 -13.31 0.30
C GLY A 251 8.78 -14.10 -0.53
N GLY A 252 8.13 -13.48 -1.52
CA GLY A 252 7.04 -14.05 -2.31
C GLY A 252 5.90 -13.05 -2.50
N ILE A 253 4.69 -13.55 -2.68
CA ILE A 253 3.48 -12.72 -2.79
C ILE A 253 2.77 -12.70 -1.44
N LEU A 254 2.60 -11.52 -0.88
CA LEU A 254 1.71 -11.31 0.27
C LEU A 254 0.28 -11.21 -0.26
N LEU A 255 -0.52 -12.18 0.08
CA LEU A 255 -1.95 -12.26 -0.22
C LEU A 255 -2.75 -11.80 1.00
N SER A 256 -3.74 -10.95 0.80
CA SER A 256 -4.69 -10.50 1.81
C SER A 256 -6.10 -10.72 1.27
N VAL A 257 -6.94 -11.47 1.99
CA VAL A 257 -8.31 -11.81 1.57
C VAL A 257 -9.29 -11.48 2.68
N LEU A 258 -10.35 -10.74 2.34
CA LEU A 258 -11.45 -10.37 3.25
C LEU A 258 -12.13 -11.65 3.81
N GLN A 259 -12.46 -11.63 5.11
CA GLN A 259 -13.17 -12.69 5.81
C GLN A 259 -14.66 -12.40 5.98
#